data_64ce60a276a70f04908ced6f90e24b88
#
_entry.id   64ce60a276a70f04908ced6f90e24b88
#
_cell.length_a   1.000
_cell.length_b   1.000
_cell.length_c   1.000
_cell.angle_alpha   90.00
_cell.angle_beta   90.00
_cell.angle_gamma   90.00
#
_symmetry.space_group_name_H-M   'P 1'
#
loop_
_entity.id
_entity.type
_entity.pdbx_description
1 polymer ?
#
loop_
_entity_poly.entity_id
_entity_poly.type
_entity_poly.pdbx_seq_one_letter_code
_entity_poly.pdbx_strand_id
1 'polypeptide(L)'
;VIRILFREICKRDVDNEDHARQTIVAGIEKGKQTPIRDIIDEEKSAKREMLLNDGDMSFISSDDEDFRWIDDYAMNKIQIGLDTGDPKLDEYFRYKKEFVIVNGHSNVGKTTTMLYMITNSAIRHGWKWVIYSSENRTASVKMNLMQFAMDRKVADMSYAQRKRAYKWVQEHFTIINNNQIYTYSDIILFMEKVMRQQHVDAIFVDPYNSLRLDMKNSSIGVHDYH
;
A
#
# COMPACT_ATOMS: atom_id res chain seq x y z
N VAL A 1 11.90 23.69 -9.85
CA VAL A 1 12.71 24.73 -9.13
C VAL A 1 13.34 24.13 -7.88
N ILE A 2 12.58 23.60 -6.91
CA ILE A 2 13.11 23.05 -5.64
C ILE A 2 14.12 21.91 -5.89
N ARG A 3 13.86 20.98 -6.83
CA ARG A 3 14.78 19.88 -7.16
C ARG A 3 16.08 20.34 -7.78
N ILE A 4 16.06 21.36 -8.63
CA ILE A 4 17.28 21.95 -9.23
C ILE A 4 18.11 22.60 -8.15
N LEU A 5 17.48 23.38 -7.26
CA LEU A 5 18.14 23.98 -6.08
C LEU A 5 18.82 22.94 -5.20
N PHE A 6 18.13 21.85 -4.88
CA PHE A 6 18.67 20.76 -4.05
C PHE A 6 19.88 20.08 -4.71
N ARG A 7 19.83 19.88 -6.03
CA ARG A 7 20.91 19.23 -6.79
C ARG A 7 22.15 20.11 -6.90
N GLU A 8 22.01 21.42 -7.08
CA GLU A 8 23.13 22.35 -7.11
C GLU A 8 23.75 22.57 -5.73
N ILE A 9 22.93 22.57 -4.67
CA ILE A 9 23.42 22.66 -3.30
C ILE A 9 24.18 21.38 -2.88
N CYS A 10 23.67 20.20 -3.23
CA CYS A 10 24.32 18.93 -2.88
C CYS A 10 25.60 18.63 -3.67
N LYS A 11 25.83 19.31 -4.81
CA LYS A 11 27.05 19.12 -5.63
C LYS A 11 28.26 19.94 -5.17
N ARG A 12 28.07 20.86 -4.23
CA ARG A 12 29.11 21.76 -3.76
C ARG A 12 29.18 21.72 -2.24
N ASP A 13 30.38 21.51 -1.69
CA ASP A 13 30.65 21.76 -0.31
C ASP A 13 30.41 23.26 -0.04
N VAL A 14 29.34 23.55 0.71
CA VAL A 14 28.93 24.93 0.96
C VAL A 14 29.55 25.39 2.27
N ASP A 15 30.82 25.75 2.21
CA ASP A 15 31.57 26.29 3.38
C ASP A 15 31.30 27.78 3.64
N ASN A 16 30.50 28.45 2.75
CA ASN A 16 30.25 29.87 2.87
C ASN A 16 28.77 30.22 2.57
N GLU A 17 28.11 30.90 3.51
CA GLU A 17 26.70 31.31 3.45
C GLU A 17 26.40 32.20 2.22
N ASP A 18 27.32 33.06 1.83
CA ASP A 18 27.15 33.92 0.65
C ASP A 18 27.18 33.13 -0.65
N HIS A 19 27.98 32.09 -0.75
CA HIS A 19 28.03 31.21 -1.91
C HIS A 19 26.73 30.38 -2.01
N ALA A 20 26.20 29.89 -0.89
CA ALA A 20 24.93 29.21 -0.84
C ALA A 20 23.77 30.10 -1.32
N ARG A 21 23.73 31.36 -0.88
CA ARG A 21 22.73 32.34 -1.34
C ARG A 21 22.82 32.61 -2.84
N GLN A 22 24.01 32.83 -3.39
CA GLN A 22 24.21 33.04 -4.82
C GLN A 22 23.78 31.82 -5.65
N THR A 23 24.09 30.61 -5.20
CA THR A 23 23.67 29.37 -5.84
C THR A 23 22.14 29.21 -5.84
N ILE A 24 21.49 29.55 -4.72
CA ILE A 24 20.03 29.52 -4.61
C ILE A 24 19.38 30.53 -5.56
N VAL A 25 19.88 31.76 -5.59
CA VAL A 25 19.33 32.82 -6.46
C VAL A 25 19.51 32.43 -7.94
N ALA A 26 20.69 31.98 -8.34
CA ALA A 26 20.95 31.52 -9.72
C ALA A 26 20.05 30.32 -10.11
N GLY A 27 19.82 29.36 -9.20
CA GLY A 27 18.91 28.25 -9.41
C GLY A 27 17.45 28.67 -9.57
N ILE A 28 17.00 29.67 -8.80
CA ILE A 28 15.65 30.23 -8.92
C ILE A 28 15.50 30.96 -10.25
N GLU A 29 16.47 31.75 -10.68
CA GLU A 29 16.41 32.47 -11.96
C GLU A 29 16.44 31.51 -13.15
N LYS A 30 17.31 30.51 -13.14
CA LYS A 30 17.33 29.45 -14.14
C LYS A 30 15.99 28.72 -14.22
N GLY A 31 15.38 28.38 -13.08
CA GLY A 31 14.09 27.72 -13.02
C GLY A 31 12.91 28.57 -13.51
N LYS A 32 13.02 29.91 -13.46
CA LYS A 32 12.01 30.84 -14.02
C LYS A 32 12.11 30.97 -15.54
N GLN A 33 13.30 30.82 -16.09
CA GLN A 33 13.58 31.03 -17.52
C GLN A 33 13.46 29.75 -18.35
N THR A 34 13.61 28.57 -17.71
CA THR A 34 13.62 27.28 -18.40
C THR A 34 12.24 26.63 -18.32
N PRO A 35 11.62 26.25 -19.46
CA PRO A 35 10.37 25.49 -19.45
C PRO A 35 10.50 24.21 -18.63
N ILE A 36 9.44 23.84 -17.91
CA ILE A 36 9.42 22.64 -17.04
C ILE A 36 9.77 21.37 -17.82
N ARG A 37 9.36 21.31 -19.09
CA ARG A 37 9.64 20.19 -19.99
C ARG A 37 11.15 20.02 -20.22
N ASP A 38 11.85 21.10 -20.46
CA ASP A 38 13.31 21.06 -20.73
C ASP A 38 14.08 20.66 -19.46
N ILE A 39 13.59 21.07 -18.28
CA ILE A 39 14.14 20.65 -16.99
C ILE A 39 13.98 19.13 -16.78
N ILE A 40 12.81 18.59 -17.13
CA ILE A 40 12.53 17.15 -17.03
C ILE A 40 13.42 16.37 -18.01
N ASP A 41 13.59 16.88 -19.22
CA ASP A 41 14.39 16.23 -20.24
C ASP A 41 15.90 16.30 -19.92
N GLU A 42 16.39 17.40 -19.35
CA GLU A 42 17.75 17.52 -18.79
C GLU A 42 17.99 16.53 -17.65
N GLU A 43 17.04 16.40 -16.71
CA GLU A 43 17.14 15.43 -15.60
C GLU A 43 17.18 13.98 -16.11
N LYS A 44 16.34 13.64 -17.09
CA LYS A 44 16.31 12.30 -17.71
C LYS A 44 17.62 12.00 -18.42
N SER A 45 18.13 12.97 -19.18
CA SER A 45 19.39 12.83 -19.91
C SER A 45 20.59 12.68 -18.97
N ALA A 46 20.66 13.49 -17.92
CA ALA A 46 21.71 13.38 -16.92
C ALA A 46 21.67 12.06 -16.14
N LYS A 47 20.46 11.56 -15.80
CA LYS A 47 20.29 10.25 -15.16
C LYS A 47 20.72 9.11 -16.10
N ARG A 48 20.37 9.22 -17.39
CA ARG A 48 20.78 8.23 -18.40
C ARG A 48 22.29 8.20 -18.55
N GLU A 49 22.93 9.37 -18.65
CA GLU A 49 24.38 9.49 -18.79
C GLU A 49 25.10 8.95 -17.54
N MET A 50 24.59 9.24 -16.34
CA MET A 50 25.10 8.68 -15.09
C MET A 50 25.03 7.15 -15.08
N LEU A 51 23.89 6.57 -15.46
CA LEU A 51 23.70 5.12 -15.51
C LEU A 51 24.55 4.43 -16.59
N LEU A 52 24.85 5.11 -17.71
CA LEU A 52 25.69 4.55 -18.79
C LEU A 52 27.19 4.66 -18.51
N ASN A 53 27.60 5.67 -17.74
CA ASN A 53 29.02 5.94 -17.43
C ASN A 53 29.44 5.35 -16.07
N ASP A 54 28.49 4.96 -15.25
CA ASP A 54 28.75 4.24 -14.00
C ASP A 54 29.04 2.77 -14.37
N GLY A 55 30.25 2.31 -14.15
CA GLY A 55 30.64 0.91 -14.36
C GLY A 55 29.99 -0.04 -13.35
N ASP A 56 29.10 0.46 -12.52
CA ASP A 56 28.33 -0.33 -11.55
C ASP A 56 27.27 -1.17 -12.29
N MET A 57 27.45 -2.48 -12.28
CA MET A 57 26.54 -3.49 -12.82
C MET A 57 25.64 -4.08 -11.71
N SER A 58 25.54 -3.45 -10.55
CA SER A 58 24.73 -3.93 -9.41
C SER A 58 23.23 -4.07 -9.70
N PHE A 59 22.76 -3.47 -10.81
CA PHE A 59 21.39 -3.66 -11.30
C PHE A 59 21.16 -5.01 -12.01
N ILE A 60 22.24 -5.75 -12.31
CA ILE A 60 22.16 -7.12 -12.83
C ILE A 60 22.16 -8.07 -11.64
N SER A 61 21.22 -8.97 -11.62
CA SER A 61 21.12 -9.98 -10.58
C SER A 61 22.36 -10.90 -10.58
N SER A 62 22.74 -11.37 -9.42
CA SER A 62 23.87 -12.29 -9.26
C SER A 62 23.40 -13.73 -9.47
N ASP A 63 23.90 -14.40 -10.49
CA ASP A 63 23.56 -15.79 -10.78
C ASP A 63 23.81 -16.73 -9.61
N ASP A 64 24.86 -16.50 -8.81
CA ASP A 64 25.19 -17.31 -7.62
C ASP A 64 24.19 -17.10 -6.48
N GLU A 65 23.73 -15.88 -6.27
CA GLU A 65 22.73 -15.56 -5.24
C GLU A 65 21.37 -16.10 -5.62
N ASP A 66 20.98 -15.95 -6.88
CA ASP A 66 19.73 -16.45 -7.42
C ASP A 66 19.69 -17.98 -7.35
N PHE A 67 20.79 -18.66 -7.72
CA PHE A 67 20.86 -20.11 -7.65
C PHE A 67 20.77 -20.63 -6.20
N ARG A 68 21.44 -19.97 -5.24
CA ARG A 68 21.31 -20.32 -3.82
C ARG A 68 19.89 -20.20 -3.32
N TRP A 69 19.21 -19.10 -3.71
CA TRP A 69 17.82 -18.89 -3.33
C TRP A 69 16.91 -19.97 -3.92
N ILE A 70 17.10 -20.33 -5.21
CA ILE A 70 16.36 -21.40 -5.88
C ILE A 70 16.60 -22.75 -5.19
N ASP A 71 17.84 -23.07 -4.85
CA ASP A 71 18.19 -24.32 -4.16
C ASP A 71 17.58 -24.40 -2.76
N ASP A 72 17.66 -23.33 -1.99
CA ASP A 72 17.04 -23.24 -0.67
C ASP A 72 15.50 -23.32 -0.74
N TYR A 73 14.90 -22.77 -1.79
CA TYR A 73 13.47 -22.94 -2.05
C TYR A 73 13.12 -24.39 -2.38
N ALA A 74 13.88 -25.05 -3.27
CA ALA A 74 13.68 -26.44 -3.65
C ALA A 74 13.84 -27.39 -2.46
N MET A 75 14.72 -27.05 -1.51
CA MET A 75 14.92 -27.79 -0.25
C MET A 75 13.90 -27.44 0.85
N ASN A 76 12.85 -26.65 0.56
CA ASN A 76 11.87 -26.16 1.53
C ASN A 76 12.45 -25.42 2.74
N LYS A 77 13.64 -24.82 2.59
CA LYS A 77 14.26 -23.98 3.63
C LYS A 77 13.69 -22.57 3.66
N ILE A 78 13.11 -22.12 2.53
CA ILE A 78 12.48 -20.79 2.38
C ILE A 78 10.98 -20.95 2.36
N GLN A 79 10.29 -20.37 3.35
CA GLN A 79 8.84 -20.26 3.34
C GLN A 79 8.42 -18.97 2.64
N ILE A 80 7.82 -19.10 1.45
CA ILE A 80 7.32 -17.96 0.69
C ILE A 80 5.93 -17.55 1.20
N GLY A 81 5.89 -16.55 2.10
CA GLY A 81 4.66 -15.99 2.62
C GLY A 81 4.00 -16.83 3.72
N LEU A 82 3.01 -16.24 4.37
CA LEU A 82 2.21 -16.87 5.41
C LEU A 82 1.00 -17.59 4.81
N ASP A 83 0.59 -18.69 5.41
CA ASP A 83 -0.56 -19.46 4.95
C ASP A 83 -1.90 -18.72 5.15
N THR A 84 -2.87 -19.03 4.30
CA THR A 84 -4.23 -18.47 4.37
C THR A 84 -5.15 -19.24 5.32
N GLY A 85 -4.76 -20.44 5.69
CA GLY A 85 -5.56 -21.39 6.44
C GLY A 85 -6.42 -22.32 5.56
N ASP A 86 -6.37 -22.16 4.25
CA ASP A 86 -6.97 -23.08 3.28
C ASP A 86 -5.85 -23.75 2.47
N PRO A 87 -5.60 -25.09 2.67
CA PRO A 87 -4.52 -25.78 1.99
C PRO A 87 -4.56 -25.71 0.46
N LYS A 88 -5.77 -25.67 -0.13
CA LYS A 88 -5.92 -25.56 -1.58
C LYS A 88 -5.55 -24.16 -2.08
N LEU A 89 -5.92 -23.12 -1.31
CA LEU A 89 -5.56 -21.76 -1.65
C LEU A 89 -4.05 -21.53 -1.46
N ASP A 90 -3.47 -22.14 -0.43
CA ASP A 90 -2.04 -22.02 -0.11
C ASP A 90 -1.09 -22.56 -1.18
N GLU A 91 -1.60 -23.41 -2.10
CA GLU A 91 -0.85 -23.87 -3.28
C GLU A 91 -0.64 -22.72 -4.30
N TYR A 92 -1.54 -21.74 -4.34
CA TYR A 92 -1.53 -20.67 -5.35
C TYR A 92 -1.31 -19.30 -4.76
N PHE A 93 -1.68 -19.07 -3.52
CA PHE A 93 -1.62 -17.78 -2.87
C PHE A 93 -1.21 -17.92 -1.40
N ARG A 94 -0.23 -17.10 -0.99
CA ARG A 94 0.18 -16.92 0.41
C ARG A 94 0.34 -15.43 0.69
N TYR A 95 0.11 -15.02 1.93
CA TYR A 95 0.28 -13.61 2.31
C TYR A 95 1.74 -13.21 2.28
N LYS A 96 2.05 -12.13 1.55
CA LYS A 96 3.38 -11.51 1.44
C LYS A 96 3.25 -10.00 1.60
N LYS A 97 4.38 -9.30 1.67
CA LYS A 97 4.42 -7.83 1.58
C LYS A 97 4.22 -7.39 0.13
N GLU A 98 3.01 -7.43 -0.35
CA GLU A 98 2.67 -7.12 -1.74
C GLU A 98 1.31 -6.42 -1.84
N PHE A 99 1.09 -5.76 -2.95
CA PHE A 99 -0.21 -5.21 -3.31
C PHE A 99 -1.02 -6.27 -4.07
N VAL A 100 -2.21 -6.59 -3.55
CA VAL A 100 -3.08 -7.63 -4.12
C VAL A 100 -4.36 -7.00 -4.63
N ILE A 101 -4.72 -7.28 -5.87
CA ILE A 101 -6.02 -6.91 -6.46
C ILE A 101 -6.88 -8.15 -6.60
N VAL A 102 -8.06 -8.13 -5.98
CA VAL A 102 -9.06 -9.18 -6.13
C VAL A 102 -10.15 -8.70 -7.09
N ASN A 103 -10.16 -9.27 -8.29
CA ASN A 103 -11.11 -8.91 -9.33
C ASN A 103 -12.13 -10.05 -9.58
N GLY A 104 -13.30 -9.70 -10.10
CA GLY A 104 -14.37 -10.64 -10.44
C GLY A 104 -15.70 -9.94 -10.66
N HIS A 105 -16.66 -10.65 -11.24
CA HIS A 105 -18.02 -10.13 -11.50
C HIS A 105 -18.72 -9.68 -10.21
N SER A 106 -19.75 -8.85 -10.35
CA SER A 106 -20.60 -8.45 -9.23
C SER A 106 -21.29 -9.67 -8.61
N ASN A 107 -21.50 -9.63 -7.30
CA ASN A 107 -22.23 -10.65 -6.54
C ASN A 107 -21.66 -12.08 -6.55
N VAL A 108 -20.40 -12.27 -6.92
CA VAL A 108 -19.72 -13.59 -6.81
C VAL A 108 -19.13 -13.89 -5.43
N GLY A 109 -19.33 -12.99 -4.46
CA GLY A 109 -18.87 -13.19 -3.08
C GLY A 109 -17.47 -12.66 -2.77
N LYS A 110 -16.87 -11.78 -3.61
CA LYS A 110 -15.52 -11.21 -3.38
C LYS A 110 -15.32 -10.69 -1.95
N THR A 111 -16.16 -9.76 -1.52
CA THR A 111 -16.12 -9.16 -0.18
C THR A 111 -16.21 -10.22 0.92
N THR A 112 -17.12 -11.17 0.78
CA THR A 112 -17.32 -12.25 1.75
C THR A 112 -16.08 -13.13 1.86
N THR A 113 -15.51 -13.53 0.72
CA THR A 113 -14.28 -14.33 0.66
C THR A 113 -13.11 -13.57 1.28
N MET A 114 -12.95 -12.29 0.94
CA MET A 114 -11.89 -11.46 1.52
C MET A 114 -12.06 -11.28 3.03
N LEU A 115 -13.26 -11.00 3.52
CA LEU A 115 -13.50 -10.91 4.96
C LEU A 115 -13.22 -12.24 5.68
N TYR A 116 -13.51 -13.37 5.07
CA TYR A 116 -13.12 -14.68 5.60
C TYR A 116 -11.60 -14.84 5.65
N MET A 117 -10.88 -14.55 4.56
CA MET A 117 -9.43 -14.66 4.50
C MET A 117 -8.74 -13.75 5.53
N ILE A 118 -9.12 -12.47 5.61
CA ILE A 118 -8.52 -11.54 6.58
C ILE A 118 -8.85 -11.92 8.03
N THR A 119 -10.00 -12.55 8.27
CA THR A 119 -10.33 -13.11 9.60
C THR A 119 -9.40 -14.27 9.93
N ASN A 120 -9.16 -15.17 8.98
CA ASN A 120 -8.22 -16.28 9.16
C ASN A 120 -6.80 -15.80 9.44
N SER A 121 -6.32 -14.76 8.72
CA SER A 121 -4.99 -14.20 8.98
C SER A 121 -4.89 -13.59 10.38
N ALA A 122 -5.96 -12.95 10.89
CA ALA A 122 -6.00 -12.44 12.24
C ALA A 122 -6.00 -13.56 13.29
N ILE A 123 -6.71 -14.67 13.04
CA ILE A 123 -6.74 -15.83 13.94
C ILE A 123 -5.39 -16.56 13.96
N ARG A 124 -4.80 -16.80 12.79
CA ARG A 124 -3.60 -17.65 12.65
C ARG A 124 -2.30 -16.92 12.93
N HIS A 125 -2.22 -15.66 12.49
CA HIS A 125 -0.99 -14.87 12.53
C HIS A 125 -1.08 -13.66 13.45
N GLY A 126 -2.24 -13.42 14.09
CA GLY A 126 -2.46 -12.26 14.96
C GLY A 126 -2.50 -10.92 14.21
N TRP A 127 -2.74 -10.94 12.90
CA TRP A 127 -2.70 -9.73 12.07
C TRP A 127 -3.72 -8.70 12.47
N LYS A 128 -3.31 -7.45 12.36
CA LYS A 128 -4.15 -6.28 12.56
C LYS A 128 -4.41 -5.59 11.22
N TRP A 129 -5.67 -5.38 10.93
CA TRP A 129 -6.13 -4.85 9.66
C TRP A 129 -6.77 -3.47 9.80
N VAL A 130 -6.53 -2.61 8.81
CA VAL A 130 -7.36 -1.43 8.57
C VAL A 130 -8.29 -1.73 7.38
N ILE A 131 -9.59 -1.54 7.58
CA ILE A 131 -10.62 -1.84 6.59
C ILE A 131 -11.35 -0.55 6.23
N TYR A 132 -11.49 -0.30 4.93
CA TYR A 132 -12.46 0.63 4.37
C TYR A 132 -13.38 -0.10 3.42
N SER A 133 -14.69 -0.04 3.67
CA SER A 133 -15.72 -0.56 2.75
C SER A 133 -16.76 0.52 2.52
N SER A 134 -16.89 0.97 1.25
CA SER A 134 -17.85 2.01 0.89
C SER A 134 -19.26 1.47 0.70
N GLU A 135 -19.39 0.22 0.27
CA GLU A 135 -20.67 -0.41 -0.04
C GLU A 135 -21.35 -1.05 1.17
N ASN A 136 -20.57 -1.42 2.17
CA ASN A 136 -21.08 -2.13 3.34
C ASN A 136 -21.09 -1.25 4.58
N ARG A 137 -22.20 -1.27 5.33
CA ARG A 137 -22.25 -0.63 6.65
C ARG A 137 -21.17 -1.22 7.56
N THR A 138 -20.47 -0.36 8.30
CA THR A 138 -19.42 -0.80 9.24
C THR A 138 -19.90 -1.88 10.23
N ALA A 139 -21.16 -1.79 10.66
CA ALA A 139 -21.77 -2.81 11.52
C ALA A 139 -21.92 -4.17 10.84
N SER A 140 -22.23 -4.19 9.51
CA SER A 140 -22.34 -5.43 8.74
C SER A 140 -20.97 -6.07 8.52
N VAL A 141 -19.94 -5.27 8.28
CA VAL A 141 -18.56 -5.77 8.19
C VAL A 141 -18.15 -6.41 9.51
N LYS A 142 -18.34 -5.72 10.64
CA LYS A 142 -18.05 -6.27 11.98
C LYS A 142 -18.82 -7.55 12.26
N MET A 143 -20.10 -7.61 11.88
CA MET A 143 -20.91 -8.81 12.05
C MET A 143 -20.34 -10.01 11.29
N ASN A 144 -19.92 -9.82 10.03
CA ASN A 144 -19.31 -10.88 9.23
C ASN A 144 -18.00 -11.36 9.87
N LEU A 145 -17.12 -10.45 10.29
CA LEU A 145 -15.88 -10.79 10.99
C LEU A 145 -16.14 -11.59 12.28
N MET A 146 -17.15 -11.20 13.06
CA MET A 146 -17.56 -11.95 14.26
C MET A 146 -18.04 -13.36 13.92
N GLN A 147 -18.84 -13.52 12.85
CA GLN A 147 -19.35 -14.80 12.41
C GLN A 147 -18.23 -15.74 11.96
N PHE A 148 -17.31 -15.24 11.17
CA PHE A 148 -16.15 -16.01 10.73
C PHE A 148 -15.22 -16.38 11.90
N ALA A 149 -14.97 -15.44 12.82
CA ALA A 149 -14.12 -15.71 13.97
C ALA A 149 -14.71 -16.76 14.94
N MET A 150 -16.03 -16.84 15.03
CA MET A 150 -16.72 -17.75 15.94
C MET A 150 -17.29 -18.99 15.25
N ASP A 151 -17.11 -19.11 13.94
CA ASP A 151 -17.73 -20.15 13.09
C ASP A 151 -19.23 -20.36 13.42
N ARG A 152 -19.96 -19.24 13.60
CA ARG A 152 -21.37 -19.25 14.04
C ARG A 152 -22.09 -17.98 13.62
N LYS A 153 -23.36 -18.10 13.24
CA LYS A 153 -24.21 -16.93 12.99
C LYS A 153 -24.41 -16.10 14.26
N VAL A 154 -24.41 -14.78 14.13
CA VAL A 154 -24.62 -13.87 15.29
C VAL A 154 -25.98 -14.13 15.97
N ALA A 155 -27.00 -14.54 15.21
CA ALA A 155 -28.31 -14.90 15.75
C ALA A 155 -28.26 -16.07 16.74
N ASP A 156 -27.34 -17.01 16.52
CA ASP A 156 -27.19 -18.23 17.31
C ASP A 156 -26.21 -18.05 18.50
N MET A 157 -25.61 -16.86 18.63
CA MET A 157 -24.70 -16.54 19.72
C MET A 157 -25.46 -15.98 20.93
N SER A 158 -25.09 -16.43 22.13
CA SER A 158 -25.50 -15.77 23.37
C SER A 158 -24.94 -14.33 23.45
N TYR A 159 -25.53 -13.50 24.31
CA TYR A 159 -25.05 -12.14 24.54
C TYR A 159 -23.55 -12.11 24.93
N ALA A 160 -23.13 -13.01 25.82
CA ALA A 160 -21.72 -13.10 26.23
C ALA A 160 -20.78 -13.47 25.07
N GLN A 161 -21.20 -14.39 24.19
CA GLN A 161 -20.45 -14.77 23.01
C GLN A 161 -20.34 -13.59 22.03
N ARG A 162 -21.44 -12.88 21.76
CA ARG A 162 -21.42 -11.68 20.91
C ARG A 162 -20.46 -10.61 21.46
N LYS A 163 -20.50 -10.35 22.76
CA LYS A 163 -19.62 -9.37 23.39
C LYS A 163 -18.14 -9.76 23.28
N ARG A 164 -17.80 -11.04 23.44
CA ARG A 164 -16.44 -11.57 23.28
C ARG A 164 -15.99 -11.44 21.83
N ALA A 165 -16.79 -11.89 20.87
CA ALA A 165 -16.48 -11.78 19.45
C ALA A 165 -16.30 -10.32 19.01
N TYR A 166 -17.16 -9.41 19.48
CA TYR A 166 -17.06 -8.00 19.18
C TYR A 166 -15.76 -7.39 19.72
N LYS A 167 -15.38 -7.74 20.96
CA LYS A 167 -14.11 -7.30 21.56
C LYS A 167 -12.91 -7.78 20.73
N TRP A 168 -12.91 -9.06 20.33
CA TRP A 168 -11.87 -9.62 19.48
C TRP A 168 -11.78 -8.89 18.13
N VAL A 169 -12.92 -8.58 17.50
CA VAL A 169 -12.92 -7.77 16.27
C VAL A 169 -12.32 -6.38 16.50
N GLN A 170 -12.59 -5.73 17.63
CA GLN A 170 -12.00 -4.43 17.95
C GLN A 170 -10.47 -4.49 18.15
N GLU A 171 -9.95 -5.62 18.64
CA GLU A 171 -8.51 -5.82 18.86
C GLU A 171 -7.73 -6.04 17.56
N HIS A 172 -8.37 -6.60 16.51
CA HIS A 172 -7.70 -6.97 15.25
C HIS A 172 -8.08 -6.09 14.06
N PHE A 173 -9.20 -5.38 14.12
CA PHE A 173 -9.73 -4.65 12.97
C PHE A 173 -10.07 -3.21 13.30
N THR A 174 -9.43 -2.28 12.64
CA THR A 174 -9.81 -0.85 12.63
C THR A 174 -10.61 -0.58 11.37
N ILE A 175 -11.89 -0.22 11.50
CA ILE A 175 -12.77 0.02 10.37
C ILE A 175 -13.00 1.50 10.21
N ILE A 176 -12.61 2.06 9.06
CA ILE A 176 -12.85 3.46 8.71
C ILE A 176 -14.34 3.65 8.46
N ASN A 177 -14.91 4.67 9.08
CA ASN A 177 -16.33 5.00 8.93
C ASN A 177 -16.61 5.49 7.49
N ASN A 178 -17.67 4.99 6.89
CA ASN A 178 -18.09 5.33 5.52
C ASN A 178 -19.33 6.24 5.47
N ASN A 179 -19.51 7.10 6.49
CA ASN A 179 -20.64 8.05 6.54
C ASN A 179 -20.58 9.13 5.46
N GLN A 180 -19.46 9.29 4.80
CA GLN A 180 -19.26 10.19 3.68
C GLN A 180 -18.39 9.54 2.60
N ILE A 181 -18.39 10.13 1.40
CA ILE A 181 -17.56 9.65 0.30
C ILE A 181 -16.18 10.28 0.44
N TYR A 182 -15.16 9.44 0.48
CA TYR A 182 -13.77 9.83 0.59
C TYR A 182 -13.08 9.77 -0.77
N THR A 183 -12.03 10.59 -0.93
CA THR A 183 -11.07 10.45 -2.01
C THR A 183 -10.04 9.37 -1.67
N TYR A 184 -9.29 8.94 -2.68
CA TYR A 184 -8.17 8.02 -2.47
C TYR A 184 -7.14 8.59 -1.47
N SER A 185 -6.80 9.86 -1.61
CA SER A 185 -5.86 10.55 -0.71
C SER A 185 -6.37 10.61 0.72
N ASP A 186 -7.67 10.82 0.94
CA ASP A 186 -8.26 10.79 2.28
C ASP A 186 -8.06 9.44 2.94
N ILE A 187 -8.32 8.35 2.20
CA ILE A 187 -8.19 7.00 2.73
C ILE A 187 -6.74 6.69 3.10
N ILE A 188 -5.78 7.04 2.24
CA ILE A 188 -4.35 6.88 2.54
C ILE A 188 -3.99 7.65 3.80
N LEU A 189 -4.41 8.91 3.91
CA LEU A 189 -4.12 9.74 5.08
C LEU A 189 -4.70 9.14 6.38
N PHE A 190 -5.93 8.59 6.33
CA PHE A 190 -6.52 7.93 7.50
C PHE A 190 -5.74 6.67 7.88
N MET A 191 -5.32 5.88 6.90
CA MET A 191 -4.50 4.69 7.12
C MET A 191 -3.15 5.04 7.74
N GLU A 192 -2.46 6.06 7.23
CA GLU A 192 -1.23 6.58 7.82
C GLU A 192 -1.45 7.05 9.27
N LYS A 193 -2.55 7.74 9.54
CA LYS A 193 -2.87 8.20 10.89
C LYS A 193 -3.07 7.03 11.85
N VAL A 194 -3.73 5.96 11.41
CA VAL A 194 -3.90 4.73 12.21
C VAL A 194 -2.55 4.05 12.44
N MET A 195 -1.73 3.91 11.39
CA MET A 195 -0.40 3.28 11.47
C MET A 195 0.58 4.03 12.40
N ARG A 196 0.42 5.34 12.58
CA ARG A 196 1.18 6.11 13.56
C ARG A 196 0.79 5.85 15.02
N GLN A 197 -0.43 5.34 15.25
CA GLN A 197 -0.98 5.12 16.59
C GLN A 197 -0.91 3.67 17.04
N GLN A 198 -0.91 2.73 16.09
CA GLN A 198 -0.88 1.30 16.37
C GLN A 198 -0.21 0.52 15.24
N HIS A 199 0.24 -0.68 15.57
CA HIS A 199 0.73 -1.61 14.56
C HIS A 199 -0.40 -2.05 13.62
N VAL A 200 -0.11 -2.09 12.31
CA VAL A 200 -1.01 -2.55 11.24
C VAL A 200 -0.21 -3.46 10.31
N ASP A 201 -0.69 -4.67 10.10
CA ASP A 201 -0.05 -5.65 9.21
C ASP A 201 -0.53 -5.49 7.77
N ALA A 202 -1.80 -5.15 7.58
CA ALA A 202 -2.39 -5.04 6.24
C ALA A 202 -3.59 -4.10 6.18
N ILE A 203 -3.96 -3.73 4.96
CA ILE A 203 -5.03 -2.78 4.63
C ILE A 203 -5.95 -3.44 3.61
N PHE A 204 -7.26 -3.26 3.79
CA PHE A 204 -8.28 -3.73 2.85
C PHE A 204 -9.20 -2.60 2.44
N VAL A 205 -9.35 -2.40 1.13
CA VAL A 205 -10.24 -1.38 0.52
C VAL A 205 -11.23 -2.07 -0.40
N ASP A 206 -12.53 -1.84 -0.18
CA ASP A 206 -13.61 -2.52 -0.90
C ASP A 206 -14.83 -1.60 -1.18
N PRO A 207 -15.16 -1.34 -2.44
CA PRO A 207 -14.32 -1.53 -3.61
C PRO A 207 -13.42 -0.31 -3.87
N TYR A 208 -12.30 -0.53 -4.55
CA TYR A 208 -11.37 0.54 -4.92
C TYR A 208 -12.01 1.59 -5.86
N ASN A 209 -12.83 1.15 -6.81
CA ASN A 209 -13.47 2.02 -7.79
C ASN A 209 -14.55 2.96 -7.20
N SER A 210 -14.95 2.79 -5.95
CA SER A 210 -15.86 3.71 -5.26
C SER A 210 -15.18 4.97 -4.74
N LEU A 211 -13.86 4.98 -4.69
CA LEU A 211 -13.10 6.14 -4.25
C LEU A 211 -13.14 7.24 -5.31
N ARG A 212 -13.37 8.48 -4.88
CA ARG A 212 -13.29 9.63 -5.79
C ARG A 212 -11.84 9.90 -6.13
N LEU A 213 -11.61 10.23 -7.40
CA LEU A 213 -10.33 10.77 -7.84
C LEU A 213 -10.14 12.19 -7.27
N ASP A 214 -8.92 12.50 -6.88
CA ASP A 214 -8.54 13.87 -6.51
C ASP A 214 -8.50 14.74 -7.76
N MET A 215 -9.60 15.41 -8.05
CA MET A 215 -9.79 16.25 -9.26
C MET A 215 -8.78 17.40 -9.36
N LYS A 216 -8.01 17.70 -8.31
CA LYS A 216 -7.06 18.81 -8.28
C LYS A 216 -5.77 18.59 -9.09
N ASN A 217 -5.45 17.36 -9.48
CA ASN A 217 -4.19 17.04 -10.17
C ASN A 217 -4.35 16.22 -11.47
N SER A 218 -5.55 15.91 -11.91
CA SER A 218 -5.75 15.11 -13.12
C SER A 218 -6.16 15.97 -14.31
N SER A 219 -5.22 16.19 -15.22
CA SER A 219 -5.50 16.53 -16.63
C SER A 219 -6.07 15.34 -17.41
N ILE A 220 -6.38 14.25 -16.75
CA ILE A 220 -6.85 12.98 -17.31
C ILE A 220 -8.36 12.94 -17.09
N GLY A 221 -9.12 12.80 -18.18
CA GLY A 221 -10.59 12.70 -18.12
C GLY A 221 -11.05 11.46 -17.35
N VAL A 222 -12.23 11.54 -16.72
CA VAL A 222 -12.82 10.46 -15.92
C VAL A 222 -13.00 9.14 -16.72
N HIS A 223 -12.98 9.20 -18.05
CA HIS A 223 -13.13 8.05 -18.94
C HIS A 223 -11.85 7.23 -19.17
N ASP A 224 -10.68 7.72 -18.75
CA ASP A 224 -9.40 7.04 -18.99
C ASP A 224 -9.01 6.08 -17.83
N TYR A 225 -9.90 5.88 -16.85
CA TYR A 225 -9.65 5.06 -15.65
C TYR A 225 -10.46 3.75 -15.58
N HIS A 226 -11.12 3.36 -16.69
CA HIS A 226 -11.86 2.07 -16.74
C HIS A 226 -11.24 1.10 -17.73
#